data_3e21cf9a1b4703533201403a3300937c
#
_entry.id   3e21cf9a1b4703533201403a3300937c
#
_cell.length_a   1.000
_cell.length_b   1.000
_cell.length_c   1.000
_cell.angle_alpha   90.00
_cell.angle_beta   90.00
_cell.angle_gamma   90.00
#
_symmetry.space_group_name_H-M   'P 1'
#
loop_
_entity.id
_entity.type
_entity.pdbx_description
1 polymer ?
#
loop_
_entity_poly.entity_id
_entity_poly.type
_entity_poly.pdbx_seq_one_letter_code
_entity_poly.pdbx_strand_id
1 'polypeptide(L)'
;MFTRAKSTAKLPSMYSLSLVLLMVISQPQLAFLAPLKAADAGAPATPSARDGQHDFEFNLGVWHTHIRRVLDPLSGSPDSIELNGTVTVRKLWDGRAQLEEIEAEGPKGHWEGLTLFLYNPQSHQWSQSFLSSRMAALQPPLVGSFNAGRGELFAQDTFRDRSILLRSVWSDITPDSHHYEESYSEDGGRTWMPAFVAQLTRDRDKTADASDIAAGAEPMSSEQEEHGFDFDFGTWKTHSSRLMHPLTGSTAWADLDGYTVVRRVWGGRANLAEYKGDGPAGHVELLALRWFNPNTHEWNIDFATPNVGMLGIPGVGKCKNGRCEFYDQEQINGRYVLVRFSIWKISDDSAQSEQAFSDDGGKTWETNWINKYTRVKPSERSARSGT
;
A
#
# COMPACT_ATOMS: atom_id res chain seq x y z
N MET A 1 17.21 -62.38 39.07
CA MET A 1 17.47 -61.25 39.97
C MET A 1 18.34 -60.27 39.21
N PHE A 2 17.72 -59.33 38.45
CA PHE A 2 18.45 -58.34 37.67
C PHE A 2 17.86 -56.98 37.98
N THR A 3 18.68 -56.14 38.56
CA THR A 3 18.38 -54.78 39.01
C THR A 3 18.43 -53.82 37.81
N ARG A 4 17.39 -53.03 37.64
CA ARG A 4 17.18 -52.04 36.58
C ARG A 4 17.75 -50.69 37.03
N ALA A 5 18.81 -50.21 36.40
CA ALA A 5 19.34 -48.88 36.61
C ALA A 5 18.53 -47.84 35.81
N LYS A 6 18.02 -46.81 36.44
CA LYS A 6 17.40 -45.64 35.85
C LYS A 6 18.48 -44.61 35.54
N SER A 7 18.66 -44.27 34.26
CA SER A 7 19.48 -43.15 33.83
C SER A 7 18.58 -41.92 33.69
N THR A 8 18.82 -40.86 34.50
CA THR A 8 18.21 -39.53 34.37
C THR A 8 19.18 -38.67 33.58
N ALA A 9 18.86 -38.39 32.30
CA ALA A 9 19.56 -37.39 31.53
C ALA A 9 18.96 -36.00 31.81
N LYS A 10 19.77 -35.10 32.40
CA LYS A 10 19.49 -33.68 32.53
C LYS A 10 19.79 -33.01 31.20
N LEU A 11 18.79 -32.30 30.65
CA LEU A 11 18.95 -31.32 29.58
C LEU A 11 19.53 -30.02 30.12
N PRO A 12 20.50 -29.40 29.47
CA PRO A 12 20.95 -28.05 29.84
C PRO A 12 20.00 -27.00 29.26
N SER A 13 19.52 -26.13 30.11
CA SER A 13 18.81 -24.89 29.80
C SER A 13 19.81 -23.90 29.18
N MET A 14 19.70 -23.62 27.91
CA MET A 14 20.37 -22.47 27.26
C MET A 14 19.39 -21.31 27.17
N TYR A 15 19.47 -20.39 28.12
CA TYR A 15 18.90 -19.07 27.96
C TYR A 15 19.82 -18.26 27.06
N SER A 16 19.42 -18.08 25.80
CA SER A 16 20.04 -17.11 24.89
C SER A 16 19.48 -15.73 25.24
N LEU A 17 20.29 -14.88 25.84
CA LEU A 17 20.01 -13.45 26.00
C LEU A 17 20.26 -12.77 24.65
N SER A 18 19.23 -12.60 23.86
CA SER A 18 19.29 -11.72 22.70
C SER A 18 19.19 -10.28 23.16
N LEU A 19 20.30 -9.58 23.09
CA LEU A 19 20.39 -8.13 23.32
C LEU A 19 19.75 -7.44 22.09
N VAL A 20 18.47 -7.08 22.18
CA VAL A 20 17.80 -6.25 21.18
C VAL A 20 18.30 -4.82 21.35
N LEU A 21 19.19 -4.42 20.46
CA LEU A 21 19.59 -3.01 20.31
C LEU A 21 18.42 -2.25 19.68
N LEU A 22 17.64 -1.55 20.49
CA LEU A 22 16.59 -0.64 20.03
C LEU A 22 17.24 0.52 19.26
N MET A 23 17.29 0.44 17.94
CA MET A 23 17.42 1.64 17.12
C MET A 23 16.06 2.34 17.13
N VAL A 24 16.01 3.46 17.83
CA VAL A 24 14.89 4.41 17.75
C VAL A 24 14.91 5.04 16.36
N ILE A 25 14.18 4.45 15.42
CA ILE A 25 13.85 5.13 14.17
C ILE A 25 12.69 6.06 14.51
N SER A 26 12.99 7.36 14.63
CA SER A 26 11.98 8.40 14.76
C SER A 26 11.16 8.46 13.47
N GLN A 27 9.97 7.90 13.49
CA GLN A 27 8.99 8.10 12.43
C GLN A 27 8.51 9.56 12.46
N PRO A 28 8.29 10.20 11.28
CA PRO A 28 7.80 11.57 11.26
C PRO A 28 6.39 11.63 11.83
N GLN A 29 6.25 12.40 12.89
CA GLN A 29 4.98 12.69 13.54
C GLN A 29 4.02 13.33 12.53
N LEU A 30 2.81 12.84 12.45
CA LEU A 30 1.65 13.58 11.95
C LEU A 30 1.34 14.74 12.91
N ALA A 31 2.22 15.75 12.94
CA ALA A 31 2.01 16.97 13.66
C ALA A 31 1.09 17.89 12.84
N PHE A 32 -0.10 18.14 13.33
CA PHE A 32 -0.92 19.26 12.88
C PHE A 32 -0.17 20.55 13.20
N LEU A 33 0.38 21.21 12.17
CA LEU A 33 1.05 22.48 12.28
C LEU A 33 0.02 23.60 12.53
N ALA A 34 0.10 24.24 13.68
CA ALA A 34 -0.41 25.59 13.88
C ALA A 34 0.44 26.57 13.03
N PRO A 35 -0.13 27.66 12.51
CA PRO A 35 0.60 28.57 11.64
C PRO A 35 1.69 29.33 12.42
N LEU A 36 2.96 29.04 12.09
CA LEU A 36 4.10 29.84 12.52
C LEU A 36 4.18 31.10 11.66
N LYS A 37 4.10 32.26 12.30
CA LYS A 37 4.36 33.58 11.70
C LYS A 37 5.80 33.60 11.15
N ALA A 38 5.94 33.91 9.86
CA ALA A 38 7.21 34.08 9.20
C ALA A 38 7.97 35.28 9.79
N ALA A 39 9.22 35.07 10.16
CA ALA A 39 10.22 36.11 10.34
C ALA A 39 11.08 36.17 9.07
N ASP A 40 11.04 37.33 8.45
CA ASP A 40 11.73 37.68 7.22
C ASP A 40 13.25 37.81 7.48
N ALA A 41 14.09 36.99 6.84
CA ALA A 41 15.51 37.23 6.70
C ALA A 41 15.98 36.58 5.40
N GLY A 42 16.25 37.41 4.39
CA GLY A 42 16.70 37.03 3.07
C GLY A 42 17.97 36.18 3.07
N ALA A 43 17.81 34.87 2.90
CA ALA A 43 18.85 33.98 2.43
C ALA A 43 18.77 33.89 0.89
N PRO A 44 19.91 33.72 0.17
CA PRO A 44 19.87 33.55 -1.27
C PRO A 44 18.99 32.34 -1.62
N ALA A 45 18.05 32.55 -2.55
CA ALA A 45 17.16 31.49 -3.02
C ALA A 45 17.99 30.31 -3.52
N THR A 46 17.96 29.22 -2.79
CA THR A 46 18.40 27.92 -3.30
C THR A 46 17.61 27.67 -4.59
N PRO A 47 18.22 27.16 -5.67
CA PRO A 47 17.46 26.80 -6.87
C PRO A 47 16.26 25.96 -6.43
N SER A 48 15.05 26.38 -6.85
CA SER A 48 13.81 25.64 -6.55
C SER A 48 14.04 24.20 -6.90
N ALA A 49 14.04 23.31 -5.89
CA ALA A 49 14.14 21.89 -6.15
C ALA A 49 13.01 21.54 -7.14
N ARG A 50 13.34 20.81 -8.22
CA ARG A 50 12.35 20.37 -9.20
C ARG A 50 11.27 19.61 -8.45
N ASP A 51 10.02 20.02 -8.68
CA ASP A 51 8.86 19.27 -8.17
C ASP A 51 8.79 17.96 -8.88
N GLY A 52 9.11 16.85 -8.49
CA GLY A 52 9.10 15.56 -9.17
C GLY A 52 7.72 14.91 -9.31
N GLN A 53 6.63 15.62 -9.02
CA GLN A 53 5.26 15.06 -9.02
C GLN A 53 4.87 14.36 -10.34
N HIS A 54 5.38 14.84 -11.48
CA HIS A 54 5.06 14.33 -12.81
C HIS A 54 6.06 13.30 -13.34
N ASP A 55 7.03 12.89 -12.55
CA ASP A 55 8.15 12.07 -13.03
C ASP A 55 7.73 10.66 -13.46
N PHE A 56 6.66 10.10 -12.90
CA PHE A 56 6.12 8.80 -13.28
C PHE A 56 4.99 8.87 -14.33
N GLU A 57 4.66 10.04 -14.90
CA GLU A 57 3.58 10.12 -15.90
C GLU A 57 3.84 9.30 -17.17
N PHE A 58 5.11 9.04 -17.52
CA PHE A 58 5.48 8.18 -18.64
C PHE A 58 4.93 6.76 -18.47
N ASN A 59 4.81 6.27 -17.23
CA ASN A 59 4.40 4.91 -16.92
C ASN A 59 2.88 4.66 -17.13
N LEU A 60 2.06 5.73 -17.17
CA LEU A 60 0.61 5.62 -17.33
C LEU A 60 0.20 4.93 -18.63
N GLY A 61 -0.80 4.04 -18.59
CA GLY A 61 -1.35 3.34 -19.75
C GLY A 61 -1.23 1.83 -19.69
N VAL A 62 -1.28 1.18 -20.85
CA VAL A 62 -1.16 -0.28 -20.96
C VAL A 62 0.11 -0.62 -21.71
N TRP A 63 0.81 -1.65 -21.28
CA TRP A 63 2.11 -2.06 -21.75
C TRP A 63 2.18 -3.57 -21.95
N HIS A 64 2.84 -4.02 -23.01
CA HIS A 64 3.37 -5.38 -23.09
C HIS A 64 4.70 -5.42 -22.34
N THR A 65 4.92 -6.45 -21.54
CA THR A 65 6.15 -6.62 -20.77
C THR A 65 6.82 -7.96 -21.05
N HIS A 66 8.15 -7.92 -21.19
CA HIS A 66 9.00 -9.08 -21.14
C HIS A 66 9.89 -8.97 -19.90
N ILE A 67 9.81 -9.97 -19.02
CA ILE A 67 10.43 -9.96 -17.70
C ILE A 67 11.45 -11.10 -17.62
N ARG A 68 12.66 -10.78 -17.20
CA ARG A 68 13.67 -11.76 -16.78
C ARG A 68 13.88 -11.67 -15.28
N ARG A 69 13.58 -12.76 -14.57
CA ARG A 69 13.79 -12.87 -13.12
C ARG A 69 14.94 -13.81 -12.84
N VAL A 70 16.01 -13.33 -12.22
CA VAL A 70 17.15 -14.13 -11.77
C VAL A 70 16.77 -14.88 -10.49
N LEU A 71 17.03 -16.19 -10.43
CA LEU A 71 16.59 -17.05 -9.32
C LEU A 71 17.43 -16.86 -8.06
N ASP A 72 18.72 -16.58 -8.24
CA ASP A 72 19.67 -16.31 -7.17
C ASP A 72 20.68 -15.24 -7.57
N PRO A 73 20.29 -13.95 -7.50
CA PRO A 73 21.13 -12.85 -7.98
C PRO A 73 22.49 -12.77 -7.28
N LEU A 74 22.55 -13.17 -6.00
CA LEU A 74 23.74 -13.01 -5.16
C LEU A 74 24.69 -14.23 -5.24
N SER A 75 24.33 -15.29 -5.96
CA SER A 75 25.22 -16.45 -6.15
C SER A 75 26.16 -16.30 -7.35
N GLY A 76 25.91 -15.31 -8.21
CA GLY A 76 26.57 -15.21 -9.51
C GLY A 76 26.08 -16.21 -10.56
N SER A 77 25.04 -17.03 -10.23
CA SER A 77 24.40 -17.91 -11.21
C SER A 77 23.60 -17.10 -12.23
N PRO A 78 23.69 -17.45 -13.54
CA PRO A 78 22.86 -16.84 -14.58
C PRO A 78 21.43 -17.40 -14.63
N ASP A 79 21.09 -18.35 -13.75
CA ASP A 79 19.80 -19.03 -13.78
C ASP A 79 18.65 -18.02 -13.62
N SER A 80 17.79 -17.97 -14.61
CA SER A 80 16.66 -17.04 -14.67
C SER A 80 15.42 -17.74 -15.25
N ILE A 81 14.29 -17.10 -15.03
CA ILE A 81 13.03 -17.43 -15.71
C ILE A 81 12.56 -16.20 -16.49
N GLU A 82 11.94 -16.49 -17.62
CA GLU A 82 11.34 -15.47 -18.48
C GLU A 82 9.81 -15.50 -18.29
N LEU A 83 9.20 -14.30 -18.24
CA LEU A 83 7.75 -14.15 -18.20
C LEU A 83 7.37 -13.12 -19.27
N ASN A 84 6.18 -13.29 -19.85
CA ASN A 84 5.60 -12.33 -20.78
C ASN A 84 4.20 -11.96 -20.30
N GLY A 85 3.84 -10.70 -20.43
CA GLY A 85 2.56 -10.27 -19.91
C GLY A 85 2.16 -8.86 -20.28
N THR A 86 1.24 -8.34 -19.50
CA THR A 86 0.68 -7.00 -19.64
C THR A 86 0.85 -6.25 -18.30
N VAL A 87 1.15 -4.96 -18.42
CA VAL A 87 1.17 -4.03 -17.27
C VAL A 87 0.14 -2.95 -17.54
N THR A 88 -0.75 -2.71 -16.60
CA THR A 88 -1.75 -1.64 -16.66
C THR A 88 -1.50 -0.66 -15.53
N VAL A 89 -1.27 0.61 -15.87
CA VAL A 89 -0.97 1.67 -14.89
C VAL A 89 -2.05 2.74 -14.93
N ARG A 90 -2.70 2.96 -13.79
CA ARG A 90 -3.79 3.92 -13.62
C ARG A 90 -3.36 5.09 -12.76
N LYS A 91 -3.82 6.28 -13.16
CA LYS A 91 -3.64 7.52 -12.41
C LYS A 91 -4.59 7.57 -11.21
N LEU A 92 -4.05 7.95 -10.06
CA LEU A 92 -4.77 8.24 -8.82
C LEU A 92 -4.39 9.63 -8.32
N TRP A 93 -5.23 10.26 -7.47
CA TRP A 93 -4.94 11.57 -6.85
C TRP A 93 -4.38 12.63 -7.82
N ASP A 94 -4.97 12.73 -9.01
CA ASP A 94 -4.54 13.67 -10.05
C ASP A 94 -3.06 13.56 -10.46
N GLY A 95 -2.49 12.34 -10.34
CA GLY A 95 -1.12 12.01 -10.72
C GLY A 95 -0.11 11.96 -9.57
N ARG A 96 -0.53 12.28 -8.35
CA ARG A 96 0.31 12.12 -7.14
C ARG A 96 0.40 10.67 -6.65
N ALA A 97 -0.38 9.78 -7.24
CA ALA A 97 -0.31 8.35 -7.02
C ALA A 97 -0.63 7.59 -8.30
N GLN A 98 -0.15 6.35 -8.40
CA GLN A 98 -0.44 5.43 -9.50
C GLN A 98 -0.59 4.01 -8.98
N LEU A 99 -1.55 3.28 -9.52
CA LEU A 99 -1.71 1.86 -9.32
C LEU A 99 -1.24 1.12 -10.57
N GLU A 100 -0.27 0.25 -10.43
CA GLU A 100 0.23 -0.64 -11.47
C GLU A 100 -0.21 -2.06 -11.18
N GLU A 101 -0.81 -2.71 -12.17
CA GLU A 101 -1.17 -4.12 -12.16
C GLU A 101 -0.38 -4.84 -13.23
N ILE A 102 0.30 -5.92 -12.85
CA ILE A 102 1.11 -6.76 -13.73
C ILE A 102 0.47 -8.14 -13.80
N GLU A 103 0.18 -8.61 -15.00
CA GLU A 103 -0.26 -9.98 -15.28
C GLU A 103 0.74 -10.63 -16.23
N ALA A 104 1.34 -11.75 -15.85
CA ALA A 104 2.35 -12.40 -16.67
C ALA A 104 2.28 -13.92 -16.58
N GLU A 105 2.65 -14.57 -17.68
CA GLU A 105 2.78 -16.02 -17.80
C GLU A 105 4.25 -16.42 -17.89
N GLY A 106 4.58 -17.51 -17.22
CA GLY A 106 5.94 -18.05 -17.23
C GLY A 106 5.96 -19.56 -16.95
N PRO A 107 7.15 -20.15 -16.81
CA PRO A 107 7.31 -21.61 -16.60
C PRO A 107 6.57 -22.17 -15.39
N LYS A 108 6.23 -21.32 -14.42
CA LYS A 108 5.48 -21.69 -13.21
C LYS A 108 4.00 -21.30 -13.26
N GLY A 109 3.48 -21.00 -14.47
CA GLY A 109 2.11 -20.56 -14.72
C GLY A 109 1.92 -19.06 -14.45
N HIS A 110 0.65 -18.68 -14.30
CA HIS A 110 0.20 -17.32 -14.09
C HIS A 110 0.80 -16.66 -12.86
N TRP A 111 1.19 -15.40 -12.99
CA TRP A 111 1.73 -14.56 -11.92
C TRP A 111 1.16 -13.14 -12.01
N GLU A 112 0.80 -12.60 -10.88
CA GLU A 112 0.28 -11.24 -10.77
C GLU A 112 1.13 -10.45 -9.78
N GLY A 113 1.40 -9.21 -10.13
CA GLY A 113 2.04 -8.21 -9.29
C GLY A 113 1.18 -6.95 -9.21
N LEU A 114 1.34 -6.21 -8.13
CA LEU A 114 0.72 -4.92 -7.91
C LEU A 114 1.76 -3.98 -7.34
N THR A 115 1.84 -2.76 -7.90
CA THR A 115 2.68 -1.69 -7.36
C THR A 115 1.82 -0.47 -7.08
N LEU A 116 1.93 0.09 -5.88
CA LEU A 116 1.40 1.40 -5.55
C LEU A 116 2.56 2.41 -5.51
N PHE A 117 2.52 3.39 -6.40
CA PHE A 117 3.43 4.53 -6.39
C PHE A 117 2.76 5.71 -5.70
N LEU A 118 3.46 6.35 -4.78
CA LEU A 118 2.96 7.53 -4.06
C LEU A 118 4.02 8.62 -4.05
N TYR A 119 3.61 9.86 -4.37
CA TYR A 119 4.46 11.02 -4.32
C TYR A 119 4.40 11.71 -2.96
N ASN A 120 5.55 12.01 -2.39
CA ASN A 120 5.69 12.81 -1.18
C ASN A 120 6.01 14.27 -1.55
N PRO A 121 5.08 15.23 -1.36
CA PRO A 121 5.30 16.62 -1.74
C PRO A 121 6.28 17.37 -0.82
N GLN A 122 6.61 16.81 0.35
CA GLN A 122 7.56 17.44 1.28
C GLN A 122 9.01 17.08 0.96
N SER A 123 9.27 15.81 0.62
CA SER A 123 10.61 15.34 0.26
C SER A 123 10.89 15.37 -1.23
N HIS A 124 9.88 15.63 -2.07
CA HIS A 124 9.95 15.54 -3.54
C HIS A 124 10.41 14.16 -4.02
N GLN A 125 9.98 13.11 -3.33
CA GLN A 125 10.33 11.73 -3.63
C GLN A 125 9.09 10.90 -3.92
N TRP A 126 9.29 9.83 -4.66
CA TRP A 126 8.32 8.78 -4.88
C TRP A 126 8.61 7.57 -4.00
N SER A 127 7.58 6.93 -3.50
CA SER A 127 7.65 5.59 -2.95
C SER A 127 7.05 4.58 -3.93
N GLN A 128 7.64 3.39 -3.99
CA GLN A 128 7.19 2.24 -4.77
C GLN A 128 6.98 1.08 -3.80
N SER A 129 5.73 0.70 -3.55
CA SER A 129 5.35 -0.40 -2.69
C SER A 129 4.84 -1.55 -3.54
N PHE A 130 5.52 -2.69 -3.51
CA PHE A 130 5.22 -3.85 -4.34
C PHE A 130 4.57 -4.99 -3.54
N LEU A 131 3.63 -5.67 -4.18
CA LEU A 131 2.91 -6.83 -3.67
C LEU A 131 2.79 -7.88 -4.78
N SER A 132 3.11 -9.14 -4.47
CA SER A 132 2.89 -10.27 -5.37
C SER A 132 1.73 -11.13 -4.89
N SER A 133 0.85 -11.55 -5.80
CA SER A 133 -0.30 -12.40 -5.47
C SER A 133 0.09 -13.74 -4.82
N ARG A 134 1.30 -14.24 -5.08
CA ARG A 134 1.82 -15.50 -4.50
C ARG A 134 2.37 -15.34 -3.08
N MET A 135 3.00 -14.22 -2.79
CA MET A 135 3.58 -13.95 -1.46
C MET A 135 2.57 -13.28 -0.54
N ALA A 136 1.69 -12.45 -1.12
CA ALA A 136 0.67 -11.67 -0.43
C ALA A 136 1.21 -10.88 0.79
N ALA A 137 2.50 -10.52 0.73
CA ALA A 137 3.19 -9.70 1.70
C ALA A 137 3.70 -8.43 1.00
N LEU A 138 3.37 -7.28 1.58
CA LEU A 138 3.86 -5.99 1.10
C LEU A 138 5.38 -5.93 1.35
N GLN A 139 6.13 -5.61 0.29
CA GLN A 139 7.58 -5.42 0.42
C GLN A 139 7.89 -4.04 1.03
N PRO A 140 9.05 -3.87 1.67
CA PRO A 140 9.51 -2.56 2.10
C PRO A 140 9.46 -1.56 0.94
N PRO A 141 8.90 -0.34 1.13
CA PRO A 141 8.79 0.63 0.06
C PRO A 141 10.19 1.08 -0.40
N LEU A 142 10.44 1.03 -1.70
CA LEU A 142 11.60 1.71 -2.28
C LEU A 142 11.27 3.21 -2.38
N VAL A 143 12.20 4.07 -1.99
CA VAL A 143 12.02 5.53 -1.98
C VAL A 143 13.14 6.20 -2.76
N GLY A 144 12.78 7.16 -3.61
CA GLY A 144 13.76 7.90 -4.40
C GLY A 144 13.15 8.93 -5.33
N SER A 145 13.89 9.32 -6.36
CA SER A 145 13.51 10.41 -7.27
C SER A 145 14.10 10.21 -8.65
N PHE A 146 13.70 11.08 -9.59
CA PHE A 146 14.23 11.11 -10.95
C PHE A 146 15.29 12.20 -11.13
N ASN A 147 16.31 11.87 -11.87
CA ASN A 147 17.31 12.81 -12.33
C ASN A 147 17.64 12.55 -13.81
N ALA A 148 17.57 13.59 -14.64
CA ALA A 148 17.87 13.54 -16.07
C ALA A 148 17.16 12.38 -16.83
N GLY A 149 15.88 12.13 -16.54
CA GLY A 149 15.09 11.08 -17.20
C GLY A 149 15.35 9.66 -16.69
N ARG A 150 16.08 9.49 -15.60
CA ARG A 150 16.35 8.22 -14.93
C ARG A 150 15.82 8.26 -13.50
N GLY A 151 15.00 7.31 -13.11
CA GLY A 151 14.50 7.13 -11.74
C GLY A 151 15.34 6.12 -10.99
N GLU A 152 15.70 6.43 -9.74
CA GLU A 152 16.35 5.48 -8.83
C GLU A 152 15.69 5.53 -7.46
N LEU A 153 15.23 4.38 -6.98
CA LEU A 153 14.61 4.24 -5.69
C LEU A 153 15.31 3.12 -4.91
N PHE A 154 15.37 3.25 -3.59
CA PHE A 154 16.15 2.38 -2.74
C PHE A 154 15.36 1.91 -1.54
N ALA A 155 15.63 0.69 -1.09
CA ALA A 155 15.16 0.12 0.17
C ALA A 155 16.22 -0.77 0.82
N GLN A 156 15.97 -1.18 2.05
CA GLN A 156 16.68 -2.27 2.71
C GLN A 156 15.72 -3.43 2.89
N ASP A 157 16.19 -4.66 2.61
CA ASP A 157 15.39 -5.87 2.75
C ASP A 157 16.28 -7.05 3.15
N THR A 158 15.70 -8.24 3.17
CA THR A 158 16.38 -9.52 3.43
C THR A 158 16.13 -10.48 2.28
N PHE A 159 17.18 -11.05 1.71
CA PHE A 159 17.10 -12.10 0.72
C PHE A 159 17.81 -13.36 1.22
N ARG A 160 17.06 -14.47 1.40
CA ARG A 160 17.60 -15.75 1.91
C ARG A 160 18.46 -15.56 3.16
N ASP A 161 17.90 -14.90 4.18
CA ASP A 161 18.53 -14.60 5.47
C ASP A 161 19.77 -13.69 5.42
N ARG A 162 20.01 -13.02 4.28
CA ARG A 162 21.07 -12.01 4.11
C ARG A 162 20.47 -10.62 4.00
N SER A 163 20.97 -9.67 4.77
CA SER A 163 20.58 -8.26 4.62
C SER A 163 21.11 -7.72 3.30
N ILE A 164 20.25 -7.07 2.54
CA ILE A 164 20.56 -6.48 1.25
C ILE A 164 20.08 -5.04 1.16
N LEU A 165 20.70 -4.27 0.29
CA LEU A 165 20.07 -3.08 -0.27
C LEU A 165 19.38 -3.45 -1.58
N LEU A 166 18.18 -2.90 -1.76
CA LEU A 166 17.43 -2.94 -3.00
C LEU A 166 17.62 -1.63 -3.75
N ARG A 167 17.73 -1.69 -5.06
CA ARG A 167 17.66 -0.54 -5.96
C ARG A 167 16.72 -0.86 -7.10
N SER A 168 15.71 -0.04 -7.33
CA SER A 168 14.94 -0.03 -8.57
C SER A 168 15.40 1.10 -9.46
N VAL A 169 15.50 0.82 -10.75
CA VAL A 169 15.95 1.75 -11.79
C VAL A 169 14.95 1.79 -12.93
N TRP A 170 14.48 2.98 -13.25
CA TRP A 170 13.65 3.29 -14.40
C TRP A 170 14.48 4.06 -15.42
N SER A 171 14.67 3.52 -16.63
CA SER A 171 15.56 4.08 -17.65
C SER A 171 15.03 3.86 -19.06
N ASP A 172 15.75 4.39 -20.04
CA ASP A 172 15.43 4.28 -21.49
C ASP A 172 13.99 4.70 -21.80
N ILE A 173 13.55 5.76 -21.10
CA ILE A 173 12.18 6.24 -21.13
C ILE A 173 11.92 6.98 -22.43
N THR A 174 10.97 6.46 -23.19
CA THR A 174 10.43 7.06 -24.41
C THR A 174 8.89 7.10 -24.31
N PRO A 175 8.16 7.75 -25.23
CA PRO A 175 6.71 7.65 -25.25
C PRO A 175 6.16 6.23 -25.44
N ASP A 176 6.95 5.32 -26.02
CA ASP A 176 6.52 3.98 -26.42
C ASP A 176 7.24 2.83 -25.72
N SER A 177 8.27 3.12 -24.93
CA SER A 177 9.02 2.09 -24.22
C SER A 177 9.73 2.63 -22.99
N HIS A 178 9.98 1.76 -22.04
CA HIS A 178 10.89 2.02 -20.95
C HIS A 178 11.45 0.70 -20.38
N HIS A 179 12.51 0.84 -19.59
CA HIS A 179 13.20 -0.25 -18.95
C HIS A 179 13.10 -0.12 -17.42
N TYR A 180 12.84 -1.25 -16.76
CA TYR A 180 12.86 -1.39 -15.31
C TYR A 180 13.87 -2.44 -14.88
N GLU A 181 14.69 -2.13 -13.88
CA GLU A 181 15.62 -3.08 -13.27
C GLU A 181 15.53 -2.97 -11.74
N GLU A 182 15.36 -4.11 -11.07
CA GLU A 182 15.60 -4.24 -9.64
C GLU A 182 16.89 -5.01 -9.41
N SER A 183 17.75 -4.47 -8.56
CA SER A 183 19.07 -5.02 -8.27
C SER A 183 19.31 -5.11 -6.76
N TYR A 184 20.10 -6.11 -6.35
CA TYR A 184 20.49 -6.36 -4.96
C TYR A 184 21.96 -6.05 -4.72
N SER A 185 22.28 -5.56 -3.53
CA SER A 185 23.66 -5.33 -3.06
C SER A 185 23.83 -5.85 -1.64
N GLU A 186 24.90 -6.64 -1.42
CA GLU A 186 25.32 -7.10 -0.08
C GLU A 186 26.49 -6.29 0.49
N ASP A 187 27.07 -5.38 -0.29
CA ASP A 187 28.31 -4.68 0.04
C ASP A 187 28.11 -3.16 0.28
N GLY A 188 26.87 -2.78 0.62
CA GLY A 188 26.52 -1.39 0.90
C GLY A 188 26.42 -0.52 -0.36
N GLY A 189 26.00 -1.12 -1.48
CA GLY A 189 25.76 -0.40 -2.74
C GLY A 189 26.99 -0.21 -3.61
N ARG A 190 28.11 -0.88 -3.32
CA ARG A 190 29.32 -0.84 -4.17
C ARG A 190 29.15 -1.63 -5.44
N THR A 191 28.53 -2.82 -5.34
CA THR A 191 28.16 -3.64 -6.48
C THR A 191 26.67 -3.96 -6.44
N TRP A 192 26.06 -4.07 -7.63
CA TRP A 192 24.65 -4.33 -7.80
C TRP A 192 24.44 -5.53 -8.73
N MET A 193 23.66 -6.50 -8.28
CA MET A 193 23.36 -7.72 -9.01
C MET A 193 21.89 -7.66 -9.48
N PRO A 194 21.61 -7.62 -10.80
CA PRO A 194 20.23 -7.62 -11.30
C PRO A 194 19.45 -8.83 -10.83
N ALA A 195 18.27 -8.58 -10.27
CA ALA A 195 17.36 -9.60 -9.76
C ALA A 195 16.10 -9.74 -10.61
N PHE A 196 15.59 -8.61 -11.08
CA PHE A 196 14.39 -8.53 -11.92
C PHE A 196 14.60 -7.45 -12.97
N VAL A 197 14.38 -7.79 -14.22
CA VAL A 197 14.54 -6.88 -15.36
C VAL A 197 13.29 -6.96 -16.21
N ALA A 198 12.66 -5.83 -16.52
CA ALA A 198 11.51 -5.75 -17.40
C ALA A 198 11.73 -4.75 -18.53
N GLN A 199 11.42 -5.16 -19.74
CA GLN A 199 11.31 -4.29 -20.89
C GLN A 199 9.82 -4.08 -21.18
N LEU A 200 9.39 -2.83 -21.23
CA LEU A 200 8.01 -2.48 -21.46
C LEU A 200 7.86 -1.76 -22.81
N THR A 201 6.84 -2.17 -23.57
CA THR A 201 6.47 -1.56 -24.85
C THR A 201 4.99 -1.21 -24.81
N ARG A 202 4.63 0.04 -25.15
CA ARG A 202 3.27 0.57 -25.02
C ARG A 202 2.30 -0.17 -25.95
N ASP A 203 1.18 -0.62 -25.39
CA ASP A 203 0.02 -1.09 -26.13
C ASP A 203 -0.87 0.13 -26.46
N ARG A 204 -0.82 0.59 -27.72
CA ARG A 204 -1.58 1.77 -28.15
C ARG A 204 -3.06 1.47 -28.44
N ASP A 205 -3.41 0.20 -28.58
CA ASP A 205 -4.77 -0.25 -28.88
C ASP A 205 -5.62 -0.38 -27.61
N LYS A 206 -4.97 -0.33 -26.44
CA LYS A 206 -5.63 -0.42 -25.15
C LYS A 206 -5.46 0.85 -24.33
N THR A 207 -6.49 1.18 -23.58
CA THR A 207 -6.46 2.25 -22.58
C THR A 207 -6.58 1.64 -21.17
N ALA A 208 -5.91 2.25 -20.19
CA ALA A 208 -6.09 1.90 -18.78
C ALA A 208 -7.43 2.50 -18.30
N ASP A 209 -8.55 1.93 -18.75
CA ASP A 209 -9.87 2.47 -18.48
C ASP A 209 -10.28 2.32 -17.00
N ALA A 210 -11.07 3.29 -16.57
CA ALA A 210 -11.74 3.28 -15.26
C ALA A 210 -12.85 2.21 -15.14
N SER A 211 -13.00 1.31 -16.12
CA SER A 211 -14.13 0.39 -16.27
C SER A 211 -14.22 -0.70 -15.20
N ASP A 212 -13.13 -0.98 -14.47
CA ASP A 212 -13.15 -1.99 -13.38
C ASP A 212 -13.94 -1.55 -12.14
N ILE A 213 -14.46 -0.32 -12.14
CA ILE A 213 -15.37 0.17 -11.08
C ILE A 213 -16.76 -0.50 -11.17
N ALA A 214 -17.13 -1.05 -12.34
CA ALA A 214 -18.53 -1.31 -12.64
C ALA A 214 -18.86 -2.70 -13.22
N ALA A 215 -17.91 -3.56 -13.46
CA ALA A 215 -18.24 -4.91 -13.86
C ALA A 215 -18.94 -5.60 -12.68
N GLY A 216 -20.24 -5.58 -12.70
CA GLY A 216 -21.08 -6.41 -11.83
C GLY A 216 -20.73 -7.88 -12.06
N ALA A 217 -19.67 -8.36 -11.40
CA ALA A 217 -19.53 -9.79 -11.22
C ALA A 217 -20.72 -10.23 -10.38
N GLU A 218 -21.38 -11.30 -10.82
CA GLU A 218 -22.30 -12.05 -9.98
C GLU A 218 -21.69 -12.19 -8.60
N PRO A 219 -22.43 -11.96 -7.51
CA PRO A 219 -21.92 -12.11 -6.16
C PRO A 219 -21.43 -13.55 -6.01
N MET A 220 -20.12 -13.74 -6.05
CA MET A 220 -19.53 -15.01 -5.65
C MET A 220 -19.88 -15.23 -4.18
N SER A 221 -20.11 -16.47 -3.79
CA SER A 221 -20.61 -16.78 -2.46
C SER A 221 -19.71 -16.16 -1.40
N SER A 222 -20.26 -15.34 -0.50
CA SER A 222 -19.58 -14.70 0.63
C SER A 222 -18.98 -15.68 1.65
N GLU A 223 -19.00 -16.97 1.35
CA GLU A 223 -18.44 -18.05 2.14
C GLU A 223 -16.91 -18.21 1.92
N GLN A 224 -16.38 -17.65 0.83
CA GLN A 224 -14.93 -17.66 0.59
C GLN A 224 -14.32 -16.42 1.24
N GLU A 225 -13.40 -16.62 2.16
CA GLU A 225 -12.74 -15.55 2.94
C GLU A 225 -12.06 -14.50 2.04
N GLU A 226 -11.58 -14.90 0.86
CA GLU A 226 -10.96 -14.03 -0.14
C GLU A 226 -11.93 -13.05 -0.83
N HIS A 227 -13.26 -13.26 -0.68
CA HIS A 227 -14.34 -12.41 -1.22
C HIS A 227 -15.00 -11.54 -0.13
N GLY A 228 -14.37 -11.41 1.03
CA GLY A 228 -14.91 -10.67 2.17
C GLY A 228 -15.24 -9.21 1.91
N PHE A 229 -14.62 -8.61 0.88
CA PHE A 229 -14.84 -7.22 0.46
C PHE A 229 -15.72 -7.06 -0.78
N ASP A 230 -16.30 -8.12 -1.35
CA ASP A 230 -17.07 -8.01 -2.60
C ASP A 230 -18.27 -7.07 -2.49
N PHE A 231 -18.82 -6.89 -1.29
CA PHE A 231 -19.90 -5.94 -1.03
C PHE A 231 -19.49 -4.47 -1.21
N ASP A 232 -18.20 -4.15 -1.09
CA ASP A 232 -17.68 -2.78 -1.03
C ASP A 232 -17.33 -2.19 -2.42
N PHE A 233 -17.28 -3.01 -3.48
CA PHE A 233 -16.93 -2.50 -4.82
C PHE A 233 -17.94 -1.48 -5.34
N GLY A 234 -17.42 -0.45 -6.00
CA GLY A 234 -18.21 0.59 -6.65
C GLY A 234 -17.97 1.98 -6.12
N THR A 235 -18.96 2.85 -6.34
CA THR A 235 -18.91 4.26 -5.92
C THR A 235 -19.93 4.52 -4.81
N TRP A 236 -19.49 5.20 -3.78
CA TRP A 236 -20.27 5.49 -2.60
C TRP A 236 -20.29 6.99 -2.29
N LYS A 237 -21.45 7.55 -1.95
CA LYS A 237 -21.52 8.80 -1.18
C LYS A 237 -21.09 8.46 0.24
N THR A 238 -20.16 9.23 0.77
CA THR A 238 -19.56 8.96 2.09
C THR A 238 -19.77 10.14 2.99
N HIS A 239 -20.44 9.92 4.11
CA HIS A 239 -20.53 10.86 5.23
C HIS A 239 -19.59 10.37 6.31
N SER A 240 -18.58 11.17 6.66
CA SER A 240 -17.55 10.89 7.65
C SER A 240 -17.72 11.79 8.86
N SER A 241 -17.68 11.20 10.05
CA SER A 241 -17.57 11.94 11.31
C SER A 241 -16.25 11.58 11.99
N ARG A 242 -15.43 12.59 12.30
CA ARG A 242 -14.10 12.42 12.90
C ARG A 242 -14.00 13.12 14.24
N LEU A 243 -13.57 12.40 15.28
CA LEU A 243 -13.27 12.97 16.59
C LEU A 243 -12.02 13.85 16.52
N MET A 244 -12.13 15.11 16.89
CA MET A 244 -11.07 16.10 16.65
C MET A 244 -9.84 15.94 17.54
N HIS A 245 -9.96 15.39 18.69
CA HIS A 245 -8.84 15.18 19.63
C HIS A 245 -9.00 13.82 20.33
N PRO A 246 -8.72 12.69 19.64
CA PRO A 246 -8.90 11.38 20.24
C PRO A 246 -7.95 11.17 21.43
N LEU A 247 -8.38 10.36 22.38
CA LEU A 247 -7.67 10.00 23.63
C LEU A 247 -7.39 11.19 24.58
N THR A 248 -8.18 12.26 24.45
CA THR A 248 -8.09 13.44 25.34
C THR A 248 -9.35 13.67 26.17
N GLY A 249 -10.39 12.83 25.99
CA GLY A 249 -11.71 13.04 26.54
C GLY A 249 -12.54 14.06 25.74
N SER A 250 -12.08 14.46 24.53
CA SER A 250 -12.82 15.34 23.63
C SER A 250 -14.12 14.68 23.17
N THR A 251 -15.18 15.49 23.05
CA THR A 251 -16.46 15.11 22.43
C THR A 251 -16.74 15.90 21.16
N ALA A 252 -15.76 16.67 20.67
CA ALA A 252 -15.90 17.48 19.48
C ALA A 252 -15.69 16.64 18.22
N TRP A 253 -16.71 16.54 17.38
CA TRP A 253 -16.68 15.84 16.10
C TRP A 253 -16.74 16.86 14.95
N ALA A 254 -16.06 16.54 13.86
CA ALA A 254 -16.15 17.26 12.60
C ALA A 254 -16.65 16.33 11.50
N ASP A 255 -17.61 16.79 10.74
CA ASP A 255 -18.20 16.06 9.65
C ASP A 255 -17.55 16.46 8.31
N LEU A 256 -17.43 15.48 7.41
CA LEU A 256 -17.00 15.65 6.03
C LEU A 256 -17.94 14.86 5.12
N ASP A 257 -18.29 15.44 3.99
CA ASP A 257 -19.07 14.79 2.96
C ASP A 257 -18.24 14.60 1.70
N GLY A 258 -18.38 13.45 1.07
CA GLY A 258 -17.56 13.13 -0.08
C GLY A 258 -17.94 11.84 -0.78
N TYR A 259 -16.95 11.24 -1.42
CA TYR A 259 -17.12 10.02 -2.18
C TYR A 259 -15.98 9.06 -1.91
N THR A 260 -16.32 7.77 -1.88
CA THR A 260 -15.38 6.66 -1.89
C THR A 260 -15.59 5.86 -3.17
N VAL A 261 -14.49 5.59 -3.90
CA VAL A 261 -14.49 4.71 -5.07
C VAL A 261 -13.64 3.50 -4.74
N VAL A 262 -14.23 2.32 -4.80
CA VAL A 262 -13.55 1.05 -4.52
C VAL A 262 -13.39 0.28 -5.82
N ARG A 263 -12.13 0.04 -6.23
CA ARG A 263 -11.76 -0.69 -7.44
C ARG A 263 -11.32 -2.09 -7.09
N ARG A 264 -11.76 -3.02 -7.92
CA ARG A 264 -11.34 -4.43 -7.85
C ARG A 264 -9.94 -4.58 -8.43
N VAL A 265 -9.11 -5.38 -7.78
CA VAL A 265 -7.78 -5.80 -8.22
C VAL A 265 -7.69 -7.32 -8.01
N TRP A 266 -6.99 -8.04 -8.89
CA TRP A 266 -6.79 -9.49 -8.82
C TRP A 266 -8.10 -10.29 -8.62
N GLY A 267 -9.13 -9.95 -9.41
CA GLY A 267 -10.42 -10.63 -9.31
C GLY A 267 -11.17 -10.44 -7.99
N GLY A 268 -10.76 -9.48 -7.15
CA GLY A 268 -11.35 -9.17 -5.83
C GLY A 268 -10.51 -9.60 -4.64
N ARG A 269 -9.44 -10.39 -4.86
CA ARG A 269 -8.46 -10.76 -3.81
C ARG A 269 -7.61 -9.59 -3.32
N ALA A 270 -7.63 -8.50 -4.06
CA ALA A 270 -7.15 -7.18 -3.62
C ALA A 270 -8.12 -6.11 -4.09
N ASN A 271 -8.08 -4.95 -3.45
CA ASN A 271 -8.84 -3.78 -3.86
C ASN A 271 -8.18 -2.48 -3.40
N LEU A 272 -8.53 -1.40 -4.08
CA LEU A 272 -8.09 -0.05 -3.72
C LEU A 272 -9.33 0.83 -3.52
N ALA A 273 -9.44 1.42 -2.32
CA ALA A 273 -10.45 2.43 -2.02
C ALA A 273 -9.81 3.82 -2.06
N GLU A 274 -10.42 4.73 -2.81
CA GLU A 274 -10.04 6.14 -2.88
C GLU A 274 -11.17 6.98 -2.27
N TYR A 275 -10.89 7.68 -1.18
CA TYR A 275 -11.82 8.61 -0.52
C TYR A 275 -11.37 10.05 -0.74
N LYS A 276 -12.35 10.92 -1.05
CA LYS A 276 -12.20 12.38 -1.07
C LYS A 276 -13.41 12.99 -0.38
N GLY A 277 -13.18 13.88 0.58
CA GLY A 277 -14.24 14.53 1.33
C GLY A 277 -13.86 15.93 1.77
N ASP A 278 -14.88 16.79 1.89
CA ASP A 278 -14.79 18.17 2.28
C ASP A 278 -15.70 18.47 3.46
N GLY A 279 -15.27 19.35 4.35
CA GLY A 279 -16.05 19.75 5.51
C GLY A 279 -15.43 20.93 6.25
N PRO A 280 -16.01 21.32 7.40
CA PRO A 280 -15.50 22.42 8.22
C PRO A 280 -14.04 22.22 8.69
N ALA A 281 -13.57 20.97 8.76
CA ALA A 281 -12.19 20.62 9.11
C ALA A 281 -11.22 20.68 7.91
N GLY A 282 -11.71 21.01 6.70
CA GLY A 282 -10.92 21.08 5.47
C GLY A 282 -11.18 19.95 4.50
N HIS A 283 -10.23 19.74 3.58
CA HIS A 283 -10.22 18.68 2.57
C HIS A 283 -9.42 17.47 3.08
N VAL A 284 -9.96 16.28 2.85
CA VAL A 284 -9.31 14.99 3.20
C VAL A 284 -9.31 14.08 1.98
N GLU A 285 -8.13 13.56 1.66
CA GLU A 285 -7.95 12.48 0.68
C GLU A 285 -7.28 11.29 1.37
N LEU A 286 -7.74 10.08 1.05
CA LEU A 286 -7.23 8.83 1.60
C LEU A 286 -7.26 7.74 0.54
N LEU A 287 -6.20 6.95 0.44
CA LEU A 287 -6.19 5.64 -0.22
C LEU A 287 -6.17 4.54 0.84
N ALA A 288 -6.89 3.45 0.59
CA ALA A 288 -6.77 2.21 1.34
C ALA A 288 -6.50 1.07 0.36
N LEU A 289 -5.30 0.49 0.42
CA LEU A 289 -4.94 -0.74 -0.27
C LEU A 289 -5.30 -1.92 0.62
N ARG A 290 -6.07 -2.87 0.09
CA ARG A 290 -6.49 -4.07 0.82
C ARG A 290 -6.17 -5.30 0.00
N TRP A 291 -5.66 -6.36 0.65
CA TRP A 291 -5.33 -7.60 -0.04
C TRP A 291 -5.50 -8.82 0.87
N PHE A 292 -5.93 -9.91 0.27
CA PHE A 292 -6.06 -11.20 0.95
C PHE A 292 -4.73 -11.96 0.93
N ASN A 293 -4.34 -12.50 2.07
CA ASN A 293 -3.18 -13.38 2.17
C ASN A 293 -3.65 -14.84 2.18
N PRO A 294 -3.44 -15.61 1.10
CA PRO A 294 -3.89 -16.99 1.00
C PRO A 294 -3.13 -17.96 1.93
N ASN A 295 -1.99 -17.55 2.46
CA ASN A 295 -1.19 -18.39 3.36
C ASN A 295 -1.69 -18.31 4.82
N THR A 296 -2.15 -17.14 5.26
CA THR A 296 -2.66 -16.92 6.62
C THR A 296 -4.18 -16.92 6.69
N HIS A 297 -4.86 -16.86 5.54
CA HIS A 297 -6.31 -16.68 5.45
C HIS A 297 -6.79 -15.39 6.14
N GLU A 298 -6.01 -14.33 5.96
CA GLU A 298 -6.28 -13.01 6.54
C GLU A 298 -6.27 -11.94 5.47
N TRP A 299 -7.02 -10.88 5.70
CA TRP A 299 -6.95 -9.65 4.95
C TRP A 299 -5.96 -8.69 5.59
N ASN A 300 -5.28 -7.92 4.77
CA ASN A 300 -4.46 -6.79 5.16
C ASN A 300 -5.10 -5.51 4.65
N ILE A 301 -4.93 -4.42 5.38
CA ILE A 301 -5.36 -3.08 4.98
C ILE A 301 -4.27 -2.08 5.35
N ASP A 302 -3.91 -1.23 4.40
CA ASP A 302 -2.95 -0.16 4.64
C ASP A 302 -3.47 1.14 4.05
N PHE A 303 -3.17 2.26 4.72
CA PHE A 303 -3.69 3.57 4.37
C PHE A 303 -2.56 4.50 3.94
N ALA A 304 -2.85 5.32 2.93
CA ALA A 304 -1.96 6.39 2.51
C ALA A 304 -2.71 7.73 2.44
N THR A 305 -2.02 8.79 2.77
CA THR A 305 -2.47 10.17 2.59
C THR A 305 -1.54 10.91 1.63
N PRO A 306 -2.04 11.91 0.88
CA PRO A 306 -1.22 12.65 -0.11
C PRO A 306 -0.01 13.35 0.50
N ASN A 307 -0.07 13.70 1.79
CA ASN A 307 1.00 14.44 2.47
C ASN A 307 2.16 13.56 2.93
N VAL A 308 1.93 12.25 3.09
CA VAL A 308 2.95 11.29 3.55
C VAL A 308 3.61 10.60 2.36
N GLY A 309 2.85 10.32 1.29
CA GLY A 309 3.36 9.70 0.06
C GLY A 309 4.02 8.33 0.27
N MET A 310 3.53 7.55 1.25
CA MET A 310 4.02 6.21 1.57
C MET A 310 2.94 5.44 2.32
N LEU A 311 2.88 4.11 2.12
CA LEU A 311 2.11 3.21 2.95
C LEU A 311 2.76 3.05 4.33
N GLY A 312 1.95 2.68 5.32
CA GLY A 312 2.36 2.49 6.71
C GLY A 312 2.66 1.04 7.06
N ILE A 313 2.22 0.63 8.24
CA ILE A 313 2.21 -0.76 8.68
C ILE A 313 0.79 -1.28 8.47
N PRO A 314 0.60 -2.37 7.71
CA PRO A 314 -0.74 -2.86 7.43
C PRO A 314 -1.43 -3.39 8.68
N GLY A 315 -2.68 -3.00 8.86
CA GLY A 315 -3.60 -3.67 9.77
C GLY A 315 -3.94 -5.06 9.24
N VAL A 316 -3.97 -6.06 10.12
CA VAL A 316 -4.27 -7.45 9.78
C VAL A 316 -5.58 -7.86 10.42
N GLY A 317 -6.40 -8.61 9.68
CA GLY A 317 -7.71 -8.99 10.16
C GLY A 317 -8.45 -10.01 9.30
N LYS A 318 -9.72 -10.18 9.61
CA LYS A 318 -10.59 -11.17 8.95
C LYS A 318 -11.92 -10.57 8.55
N CYS A 319 -12.47 -11.11 7.47
CA CYS A 319 -13.82 -10.84 7.02
C CYS A 319 -14.72 -12.05 7.30
N LYS A 320 -15.87 -11.82 7.92
CA LYS A 320 -16.87 -12.85 8.19
C LYS A 320 -18.26 -12.26 8.15
N ASN A 321 -19.17 -12.90 7.43
CA ASN A 321 -20.58 -12.51 7.36
C ASN A 321 -20.79 -11.02 6.98
N GLY A 322 -20.04 -10.50 6.00
CA GLY A 322 -20.13 -9.11 5.56
C GLY A 322 -19.57 -8.07 6.55
N ARG A 323 -18.79 -8.50 7.52
CA ARG A 323 -18.02 -7.63 8.44
C ARG A 323 -16.56 -8.02 8.40
N CYS A 324 -15.69 -7.02 8.21
CA CYS A 324 -14.24 -7.14 8.32
C CYS A 324 -13.75 -6.34 9.52
N GLU A 325 -12.76 -6.87 10.22
CA GLU A 325 -12.17 -6.22 11.39
C GLU A 325 -10.65 -6.40 11.38
N PHE A 326 -9.92 -5.31 11.56
CA PHE A 326 -8.46 -5.23 11.44
C PHE A 326 -7.85 -4.60 12.67
N TYR A 327 -6.63 -4.99 12.98
CA TYR A 327 -5.85 -4.45 14.08
C TYR A 327 -4.45 -4.11 13.64
N ASP A 328 -3.94 -2.97 14.10
CA ASP A 328 -2.56 -2.55 14.01
C ASP A 328 -2.12 -1.76 15.25
N GLN A 329 -0.92 -1.20 15.20
CA GLN A 329 -0.38 -0.35 16.24
C GLN A 329 0.20 0.91 15.61
N GLU A 330 -0.28 2.06 16.06
CA GLU A 330 0.17 3.37 15.58
C GLU A 330 0.72 4.25 16.71
N GLN A 331 1.41 5.31 16.32
CA GLN A 331 1.84 6.34 17.27
C GLN A 331 0.99 7.59 17.10
N ILE A 332 0.22 7.94 18.12
CA ILE A 332 -0.65 9.13 18.16
C ILE A 332 -0.15 10.07 19.27
N ASN A 333 0.21 11.30 18.92
CA ASN A 333 0.70 12.31 19.85
C ASN A 333 1.86 11.81 20.74
N GLY A 334 2.78 11.01 20.18
CA GLY A 334 3.93 10.44 20.88
C GLY A 334 3.62 9.22 21.76
N ARG A 335 2.38 8.72 21.76
CA ARG A 335 1.97 7.51 22.47
C ARG A 335 1.67 6.37 21.48
N TYR A 336 2.11 5.16 21.80
CA TYR A 336 1.70 3.98 21.05
C TYR A 336 0.29 3.57 21.46
N VAL A 337 -0.57 3.34 20.47
CA VAL A 337 -1.96 2.92 20.65
C VAL A 337 -2.25 1.72 19.77
N LEU A 338 -3.17 0.88 20.20
CA LEU A 338 -3.77 -0.11 19.31
C LEU A 338 -4.86 0.58 18.48
N VAL A 339 -4.90 0.24 17.20
CA VAL A 339 -5.93 0.69 16.27
C VAL A 339 -6.82 -0.50 15.91
N ARG A 340 -8.12 -0.27 15.88
CA ARG A 340 -9.09 -1.20 15.34
C ARG A 340 -9.86 -0.51 14.23
N PHE A 341 -9.81 -1.06 13.03
CA PHE A 341 -10.64 -0.65 11.92
C PHE A 341 -11.67 -1.75 11.61
N SER A 342 -12.92 -1.39 11.52
CA SER A 342 -14.01 -2.30 11.16
C SER A 342 -14.82 -1.72 10.00
N ILE A 343 -15.22 -2.56 9.06
CA ILE A 343 -16.15 -2.19 7.98
C ILE A 343 -17.18 -3.31 7.80
N TRP A 344 -18.45 -2.95 7.60
CA TRP A 344 -19.51 -3.93 7.41
C TRP A 344 -20.60 -3.47 6.48
N LYS A 345 -21.19 -4.45 5.80
CA LYS A 345 -22.38 -4.29 4.98
C LYS A 345 -23.59 -4.13 5.88
N ILE A 346 -24.45 -3.14 5.60
CA ILE A 346 -25.76 -2.97 6.23
C ILE A 346 -26.83 -3.48 5.27
N SER A 347 -26.75 -3.12 3.98
CA SER A 347 -27.61 -3.58 2.89
C SER A 347 -26.82 -3.58 1.58
N ASP A 348 -27.44 -3.91 0.45
CA ASP A 348 -26.78 -3.82 -0.86
C ASP A 348 -26.39 -2.37 -1.23
N ASP A 349 -27.11 -1.38 -0.70
CA ASP A 349 -26.92 0.02 -0.98
C ASP A 349 -26.31 0.81 0.20
N SER A 350 -25.94 0.15 1.30
CA SER A 350 -25.37 0.84 2.47
C SER A 350 -24.35 -0.01 3.22
N ALA A 351 -23.29 0.67 3.70
CA ALA A 351 -22.26 0.10 4.55
C ALA A 351 -21.83 1.13 5.60
N GLN A 352 -21.07 0.69 6.60
CA GLN A 352 -20.47 1.56 7.61
C GLN A 352 -19.05 1.07 7.92
N SER A 353 -18.15 2.01 8.25
CA SER A 353 -16.86 1.69 8.86
C SER A 353 -16.61 2.53 10.10
N GLU A 354 -15.80 2.00 11.00
CA GLU A 354 -15.36 2.67 12.23
C GLU A 354 -13.87 2.42 12.46
N GLN A 355 -13.19 3.47 12.92
CA GLN A 355 -11.88 3.36 13.53
C GLN A 355 -11.99 3.65 15.01
N ALA A 356 -11.28 2.89 15.84
CA ALA A 356 -11.19 3.12 17.27
C ALA A 356 -9.74 2.96 17.74
N PHE A 357 -9.36 3.76 18.76
CA PHE A 357 -8.07 3.67 19.42
C PHE A 357 -8.19 3.11 20.82
N SER A 358 -7.14 2.38 21.26
CA SER A 358 -6.99 1.93 22.64
C SER A 358 -5.58 2.26 23.11
N ASP A 359 -5.46 2.94 24.25
CA ASP A 359 -4.19 3.25 24.91
C ASP A 359 -3.95 2.44 26.18
N ASP A 360 -4.83 1.44 26.44
CA ASP A 360 -4.80 0.58 27.62
C ASP A 360 -4.63 -0.92 27.30
N GLY A 361 -4.14 -1.21 26.07
CA GLY A 361 -3.89 -2.58 25.61
C GLY A 361 -5.16 -3.33 25.19
N GLY A 362 -6.15 -2.62 24.64
CA GLY A 362 -7.37 -3.20 24.09
C GLY A 362 -8.48 -3.44 25.11
N LYS A 363 -8.34 -2.95 26.36
CA LYS A 363 -9.39 -3.10 27.39
C LYS A 363 -10.55 -2.17 27.15
N THR A 364 -10.26 -0.93 26.71
CA THR A 364 -11.26 0.05 26.28
C THR A 364 -10.90 0.59 24.90
N TRP A 365 -11.93 1.02 24.15
CA TRP A 365 -11.81 1.51 22.79
C TRP A 365 -12.58 2.81 22.62
N GLU A 366 -11.90 3.87 22.18
CA GLU A 366 -12.52 5.15 21.82
C GLU A 366 -12.71 5.20 20.31
N THR A 367 -13.97 5.15 19.84
CA THR A 367 -14.29 5.36 18.42
C THR A 367 -13.96 6.81 18.05
N ASN A 368 -13.16 6.98 17.01
CA ASN A 368 -12.65 8.29 16.59
C ASN A 368 -12.91 8.65 15.13
N TRP A 369 -13.36 7.70 14.32
CA TRP A 369 -13.76 7.94 12.93
C TRP A 369 -14.90 7.00 12.57
N ILE A 370 -15.99 7.56 12.01
CA ILE A 370 -17.17 6.82 11.56
C ILE A 370 -17.46 7.24 10.13
N ASN A 371 -17.58 6.29 9.21
CA ASN A 371 -18.02 6.54 7.85
C ASN A 371 -19.31 5.81 7.58
N LYS A 372 -20.28 6.51 6.99
CA LYS A 372 -21.54 5.95 6.49
C LYS A 372 -21.54 6.06 4.96
N TYR A 373 -21.75 4.93 4.31
CA TYR A 373 -21.68 4.80 2.86
C TYR A 373 -23.08 4.56 2.28
N THR A 374 -23.41 5.31 1.22
CA THR A 374 -24.62 5.09 0.40
C THR A 374 -24.18 4.90 -1.06
N ARG A 375 -24.59 3.77 -1.67
CA ARG A 375 -24.17 3.41 -3.03
C ARG A 375 -24.70 4.39 -4.06
N VAL A 376 -23.85 4.84 -4.97
CA VAL A 376 -24.23 5.67 -6.11
C VAL A 376 -24.73 4.77 -7.23
N LYS A 377 -25.97 4.96 -7.65
CA LYS A 377 -26.58 4.17 -8.74
C LYS A 377 -26.05 4.60 -10.12
N PRO A 378 -26.00 3.68 -11.11
CA PRO A 378 -25.50 3.99 -12.45
C PRO A 378 -26.17 5.21 -13.11
N SER A 379 -27.47 5.42 -12.89
CA SER A 379 -28.22 6.57 -13.40
C SER A 379 -27.75 7.93 -12.85
N GLU A 380 -27.12 7.96 -11.68
CA GLU A 380 -26.59 9.18 -11.06
C GLU A 380 -25.16 9.49 -11.54
N ARG A 381 -24.44 8.51 -12.14
CA ARG A 381 -23.07 8.66 -12.67
C ARG A 381 -23.05 9.47 -13.97
N SER A 382 -24.00 9.21 -14.88
CA SER A 382 -24.05 9.87 -16.20
C SER A 382 -24.35 11.38 -16.14
N ALA A 383 -24.93 11.86 -15.05
CA ALA A 383 -25.23 13.28 -14.86
C ALA A 383 -23.98 14.14 -14.49
N ARG A 384 -22.86 13.51 -14.11
CA ARG A 384 -21.64 14.22 -13.65
C ARG A 384 -20.51 14.29 -14.68
N SER A 385 -20.52 13.44 -15.71
CA SER A 385 -19.50 13.47 -16.78
C SER A 385 -19.77 14.56 -17.83
N GLY A 386 -20.80 15.39 -17.64
CA GLY A 386 -21.24 16.43 -18.56
C GLY A 386 -21.12 17.89 -18.04
N THR A 387 -20.39 18.12 -16.93
CA THR A 387 -20.06 19.49 -16.44
C THR A 387 -18.50 19.59 -16.28
#